data_c6e914122900671d68e00deee9ff30f0
#
_entry.id   c6e914122900671d68e00deee9ff30f0
#
_cell.length_a   1.000
_cell.length_b   1.000
_cell.length_c   1.000
_cell.angle_alpha   90.00
_cell.angle_beta   90.00
_cell.angle_gamma   90.00
#
_symmetry.space_group_name_H-M   'P 1'
#
loop_
_entity.id
_entity.type
_entity.pdbx_description
1 polymer ?
#
loop_
_entity_poly.entity_id
_entity_poly.type
_entity_poly.pdbx_seq_one_letter_code
_entity_poly.pdbx_strand_id
1 'polypeptide(L)'
;MKAFKNGLENTTKTLSNMAELSLEFETDSLFFEIGAELSYSKPNNSLPFYNNKPFTTQNYFAEFSLELPWNMEFEIAGDYTINNQWADGYNISFLLLDCYIGKRFLENENLILAIEGNDILNQNTMVQRSVQNNMIIDDQTTII
;
A
#
# COMPACT_ATOMS: atom_id res chain seq x y z
N MET A 1 -22.05 7.19 -7.94
CA MET A 1 -21.71 6.64 -9.25
C MET A 1 -22.95 5.97 -9.83
N LYS A 2 -23.20 6.11 -11.14
CA LYS A 2 -24.31 5.45 -11.83
C LYS A 2 -23.74 4.42 -12.82
N ALA A 3 -24.28 3.22 -12.82
CA ALA A 3 -23.91 2.15 -13.73
C ALA A 3 -25.16 1.43 -14.23
N PHE A 4 -25.11 0.83 -15.42
CA PHE A 4 -26.22 0.05 -15.98
C PHE A 4 -25.84 -1.43 -16.01
N LYS A 5 -26.78 -2.27 -15.59
CA LYS A 5 -26.68 -3.73 -15.72
C LYS A 5 -28.01 -4.29 -16.18
N ASN A 6 -28.03 -5.00 -17.30
CA ASN A 6 -29.24 -5.55 -17.92
C ASN A 6 -30.34 -4.48 -18.16
N GLY A 7 -29.94 -3.26 -18.56
CA GLY A 7 -30.86 -2.15 -18.81
C GLY A 7 -31.39 -1.44 -17.55
N LEU A 8 -31.03 -1.90 -16.35
CA LEU A 8 -31.41 -1.28 -15.08
C LEU A 8 -30.30 -0.34 -14.59
N GLU A 9 -30.67 0.86 -14.18
CA GLU A 9 -29.77 1.84 -13.60
C GLU A 9 -29.48 1.49 -12.12
N ASN A 10 -28.21 1.30 -11.78
CA ASN A 10 -27.75 1.20 -10.40
C ASN A 10 -27.14 2.52 -9.95
N THR A 11 -27.53 2.99 -8.79
CA THR A 11 -26.90 4.12 -8.11
C THR A 11 -26.17 3.60 -6.88
N THR A 12 -24.87 3.81 -6.83
CA THR A 12 -24.02 3.45 -5.68
C THR A 12 -23.72 4.70 -4.87
N LYS A 13 -24.01 4.66 -3.58
CA LYS A 13 -23.54 5.62 -2.57
C LYS A 13 -22.60 4.87 -1.64
N THR A 14 -21.43 5.42 -1.36
CA THR A 14 -20.46 4.80 -0.46
C THR A 14 -20.22 5.72 0.73
N LEU A 15 -20.35 5.20 1.93
CA LEU A 15 -19.88 5.82 3.16
C LEU A 15 -18.47 5.33 3.41
N SER A 16 -17.49 6.25 3.47
CA SER A 16 -16.10 5.91 3.75
C SER A 16 -15.62 6.72 4.94
N ASN A 17 -14.89 6.07 5.83
CA ASN A 17 -14.20 6.68 6.96
C ASN A 17 -12.76 6.17 6.95
N MET A 18 -11.82 7.03 7.31
CA MET A 18 -10.42 6.72 7.43
C MET A 18 -9.90 7.26 8.76
N ALA A 19 -9.06 6.50 9.41
CA ALA A 19 -8.33 6.89 10.60
C ALA A 19 -6.87 6.45 10.43
N GLU A 20 -5.96 7.34 10.81
CA GLU A 20 -4.52 7.11 10.78
C GLU A 20 -3.94 7.49 12.13
N LEU A 21 -2.94 6.73 12.56
CA LEU A 21 -2.15 7.00 13.74
C LEU A 21 -0.70 6.67 13.42
N SER A 22 0.20 7.62 13.64
CA SER A 22 1.64 7.38 13.55
C SER A 22 2.38 7.93 14.77
N LEU A 23 3.55 7.38 14.98
CA LEU A 23 4.55 7.84 15.94
C LEU A 23 5.84 8.07 15.19
N GLU A 24 6.38 9.26 15.34
CA GLU A 24 7.63 9.70 14.72
C GLU A 24 8.64 10.08 15.80
N PHE A 25 9.89 9.73 15.55
CA PHE A 25 11.03 10.15 16.34
C PHE A 25 12.17 10.55 15.42
N GLU A 26 12.67 11.76 15.58
CA GLU A 26 13.70 12.34 14.75
C GLU A 26 14.82 12.97 15.61
N THR A 27 16.05 12.75 15.15
CA THR A 27 17.26 13.41 15.65
C THR A 27 18.14 13.79 14.44
N ASP A 28 19.27 14.44 14.68
CA ASP A 28 20.22 14.81 13.61
C ASP A 28 20.71 13.62 12.76
N SER A 29 20.69 12.40 13.31
CA SER A 29 21.28 11.22 12.66
C SER A 29 20.34 10.02 12.59
N LEU A 30 19.16 10.11 13.18
CA LEU A 30 18.22 9.01 13.26
C LEU A 30 16.80 9.50 12.99
N PHE A 31 16.13 8.88 12.06
CA PHE A 31 14.70 8.99 11.83
C PHE A 31 14.03 7.63 12.02
N PHE A 32 12.90 7.63 12.68
CA PHE A 32 12.06 6.44 12.82
C PHE A 32 10.59 6.87 12.83
N GLU A 33 9.80 6.22 11.99
CA GLU A 33 8.34 6.33 11.99
C GLU A 33 7.71 4.95 12.01
N ILE A 34 6.60 4.81 12.72
CA ILE A 34 5.72 3.65 12.65
C ILE A 34 4.28 4.12 12.72
N GLY A 35 3.42 3.55 11.86
CA GLY A 35 2.04 3.96 11.84
C GLY A 35 1.10 2.88 11.31
N ALA A 36 -0.19 3.20 11.44
CA ALA A 36 -1.27 2.37 10.95
C ALA A 36 -2.40 3.24 10.41
N GLU A 37 -2.93 2.86 9.26
CA GLU A 37 -4.11 3.43 8.65
C GLU A 37 -5.22 2.37 8.60
N LEU A 38 -6.42 2.75 8.99
CA LEU A 38 -7.63 1.94 8.86
C LEU A 38 -8.65 2.69 8.01
N SER A 39 -9.02 2.11 6.88
CA SER A 39 -10.08 2.59 6.01
C SER A 39 -11.28 1.64 6.09
N TYR A 40 -12.46 2.20 6.33
CA TYR A 40 -13.73 1.48 6.34
C TYR A 40 -14.63 2.04 5.24
N SER A 41 -15.18 1.18 4.40
CA SER A 41 -16.08 1.56 3.33
C SER A 41 -17.32 0.68 3.32
N LYS A 42 -18.49 1.35 3.22
CA LYS A 42 -19.80 0.68 3.12
C LYS A 42 -20.52 1.17 1.87
N PRO A 43 -20.51 0.37 0.78
CA PRO A 43 -21.32 0.66 -0.39
C PRO A 43 -22.81 0.44 -0.10
N ASN A 44 -23.65 1.23 -0.73
CA ASN A 44 -25.08 1.07 -0.74
C ASN A 44 -25.58 1.22 -2.19
N ASN A 45 -25.99 0.11 -2.75
CA ASN A 45 -26.45 0.00 -4.12
C ASN A 45 -27.98 0.00 -4.17
N SER A 46 -28.55 0.66 -5.18
CA SER A 46 -29.99 0.70 -5.38
C SER A 46 -30.58 -0.63 -5.89
N LEU A 47 -29.75 -1.49 -6.48
CA LEU A 47 -30.18 -2.79 -6.99
C LEU A 47 -29.72 -3.92 -6.05
N PRO A 48 -30.61 -4.87 -5.70
CA PRO A 48 -30.35 -5.87 -4.66
C PRO A 48 -29.31 -6.93 -5.01
N PHE A 49 -28.95 -7.07 -6.28
CA PHE A 49 -27.95 -8.05 -6.74
C PHE A 49 -26.51 -7.53 -6.70
N TYR A 50 -26.30 -6.29 -6.25
CA TYR A 50 -24.97 -5.77 -5.97
C TYR A 50 -24.60 -6.02 -4.50
N ASN A 51 -23.31 -6.25 -4.27
CA ASN A 51 -22.83 -6.46 -2.91
C ASN A 51 -22.83 -5.13 -2.13
N ASN A 52 -23.49 -5.14 -0.97
CA ASN A 52 -23.56 -4.02 -0.02
C ASN A 52 -22.77 -4.33 1.26
N LYS A 53 -21.95 -5.40 1.28
CA LYS A 53 -21.12 -5.72 2.44
C LYS A 53 -20.08 -4.63 2.65
N PRO A 54 -19.88 -4.18 3.88
CA PRO A 54 -18.77 -3.29 4.19
C PRO A 54 -17.44 -4.02 4.02
N PHE A 55 -16.40 -3.27 3.75
CA PHE A 55 -15.03 -3.76 3.71
C PHE A 55 -14.07 -2.80 4.40
N THR A 56 -12.93 -3.32 4.81
CA THR A 56 -11.86 -2.56 5.43
C THR A 56 -10.55 -2.77 4.67
N THR A 57 -9.75 -1.71 4.63
CA THR A 57 -8.35 -1.79 4.25
C THR A 57 -7.53 -1.31 5.44
N GLN A 58 -6.50 -2.06 5.77
CA GLN A 58 -5.55 -1.73 6.83
C GLN A 58 -4.18 -1.61 6.19
N ASN A 59 -3.48 -0.56 6.53
CA ASN A 59 -2.09 -0.38 6.14
C ASN A 59 -1.25 -0.14 7.40
N TYR A 60 -0.17 -0.87 7.54
CA TYR A 60 0.81 -0.71 8.61
C TYR A 60 2.14 -0.37 7.95
N PHE A 61 2.73 0.73 8.37
CA PHE A 61 3.99 1.18 7.80
C PHE A 61 5.03 1.43 8.88
N ALA A 62 6.27 1.25 8.51
CA ALA A 62 7.41 1.61 9.33
C ALA A 62 8.55 2.07 8.44
N GLU A 63 9.22 3.15 8.86
CA GLU A 63 10.38 3.70 8.20
C GLU A 63 11.48 3.93 9.23
N PHE A 64 12.69 3.63 8.84
CA PHE A 64 13.88 3.83 9.64
C PHE A 64 14.99 4.36 8.74
N SER A 65 15.59 5.49 9.12
CA SER A 65 16.76 6.08 8.47
C SER A 65 17.84 6.37 9.49
N LEU A 66 19.07 6.09 9.15
CA LEU A 66 20.23 6.27 10.00
C LEU A 66 21.41 6.86 9.22
N GLU A 67 21.86 8.03 9.66
CA GLU A 67 23.14 8.57 9.24
C GLU A 67 24.29 7.88 9.98
N LEU A 68 25.13 7.20 9.23
CA LEU A 68 26.29 6.47 9.73
C LEU A 68 27.56 7.33 9.62
N PRO A 69 28.62 7.02 10.40
CA PRO A 69 29.94 7.62 10.21
C PRO A 69 30.42 7.49 8.73
N TRP A 70 31.33 8.37 8.34
CA TRP A 70 31.95 8.41 6.98
C TRP A 70 31.00 8.82 5.86
N ASN A 71 29.97 9.65 6.16
CA ASN A 71 28.97 10.14 5.22
C ASN A 71 28.20 8.99 4.54
N MET A 72 27.87 7.99 5.32
CA MET A 72 27.00 6.88 4.89
C MET A 72 25.59 7.07 5.40
N GLU A 73 24.63 6.59 4.64
CA GLU A 73 23.19 6.64 4.96
C GLU A 73 22.60 5.26 4.74
N PHE A 74 21.76 4.84 5.65
CA PHE A 74 21.02 3.60 5.57
C PHE A 74 19.54 3.89 5.81
N GLU A 75 18.68 3.37 4.94
CA GLU A 75 17.23 3.47 5.06
C GLU A 75 16.59 2.10 4.86
N ILE A 76 15.51 1.86 5.59
CA ILE A 76 14.63 0.72 5.39
C ILE A 76 13.19 1.16 5.61
N ALA A 77 12.31 0.82 4.67
CA ALA A 77 10.90 1.11 4.76
C ALA A 77 10.08 -0.15 4.49
N GLY A 78 8.98 -0.29 5.21
CA GLY A 78 8.09 -1.42 5.07
C GLY A 78 6.63 -1.00 5.12
N ASP A 79 5.82 -1.53 4.19
CA ASP A 79 4.38 -1.33 4.10
C ASP A 79 3.66 -2.67 4.07
N TYR A 80 2.85 -2.94 5.08
CA TYR A 80 2.02 -4.14 5.13
C TYR A 80 0.55 -3.78 4.94
N THR A 81 -0.01 -4.19 3.82
CA THR A 81 -1.40 -3.94 3.44
C THR A 81 -2.25 -5.19 3.60
N ILE A 82 -3.40 -5.04 4.24
CA ILE A 82 -4.47 -6.04 4.34
C ILE A 82 -5.72 -5.46 3.72
N ASN A 83 -6.25 -6.11 2.69
CA ASN A 83 -7.47 -5.68 2.01
C ASN A 83 -8.48 -6.83 2.02
N ASN A 84 -9.64 -6.61 2.66
CA ASN A 84 -10.73 -7.57 2.73
C ASN A 84 -11.97 -7.16 1.90
N GLN A 85 -11.76 -6.36 0.87
CA GLN A 85 -12.81 -5.90 -0.05
C GLN A 85 -13.45 -7.05 -0.85
N TRP A 86 -12.71 -8.13 -1.01
CA TRP A 86 -13.08 -9.25 -1.87
C TRP A 86 -13.94 -10.30 -1.14
N ALA A 87 -14.48 -11.23 -1.88
CA ALA A 87 -15.19 -12.37 -1.29
C ALA A 87 -14.23 -13.23 -0.44
N ASP A 88 -14.78 -14.00 0.49
CA ASP A 88 -13.99 -14.90 1.33
C ASP A 88 -13.08 -15.81 0.49
N GLY A 89 -11.81 -15.88 0.84
CA GLY A 89 -10.78 -16.61 0.11
C GLY A 89 -10.06 -15.80 -0.99
N TYR A 90 -10.46 -14.55 -1.23
CA TYR A 90 -9.85 -13.67 -2.24
C TYR A 90 -9.26 -12.39 -1.65
N ASN A 91 -9.20 -12.31 -0.34
CA ASN A 91 -8.57 -11.21 0.35
C ASN A 91 -7.06 -11.20 0.06
N ILE A 92 -6.49 -10.01 -0.03
CA ILE A 92 -5.08 -9.83 -0.37
C ILE A 92 -4.38 -9.21 0.83
N SER A 93 -3.23 -9.76 1.18
CA SER A 93 -2.26 -9.13 2.07
C SER A 93 -0.86 -9.27 1.47
N PHE A 94 -0.09 -8.21 1.55
CA PHE A 94 1.29 -8.19 1.05
C PHE A 94 2.13 -7.23 1.88
N LEU A 95 3.42 -7.51 1.93
CA LEU A 95 4.44 -6.68 2.57
C LEU A 95 5.40 -6.19 1.49
N LEU A 96 5.47 -4.88 1.29
CA LEU A 96 6.53 -4.25 0.53
C LEU A 96 7.66 -3.90 1.49
N LEU A 97 8.88 -4.19 1.10
CA LEU A 97 10.06 -3.87 1.89
C LEU A 97 11.13 -3.30 0.97
N ASP A 98 11.50 -2.07 1.24
CA ASP A 98 12.48 -1.31 0.50
C ASP A 98 13.70 -1.04 1.38
N CYS A 99 14.88 -1.01 0.79
CA CYS A 99 16.08 -0.63 1.50
C CYS A 99 17.02 0.19 0.61
N TYR A 100 17.77 1.05 1.25
CA TYR A 100 18.76 1.91 0.64
C TYR A 100 20.01 1.96 1.51
N ILE A 101 21.17 1.92 0.86
CA ILE A 101 22.44 2.25 1.48
C ILE A 101 23.26 3.12 0.52
N GLY A 102 23.62 4.29 0.99
CA GLY A 102 24.37 5.28 0.22
C GLY A 102 25.62 5.73 0.92
N LYS A 103 26.56 6.22 0.14
CA LYS A 103 27.77 6.91 0.62
C LYS A 103 28.02 8.14 -0.22
N ARG A 104 28.20 9.28 0.48
CA ARG A 104 28.59 10.55 -0.14
C ARG A 104 30.09 10.68 -0.08
N PHE A 105 30.68 11.03 -1.21
CA PHE A 105 32.11 11.21 -1.40
C PHE A 105 32.41 12.66 -1.76
N LEU A 106 33.68 13.05 -1.60
CA LEU A 106 34.21 14.39 -1.84
C LEU A 106 33.79 15.40 -0.76
N GLU A 107 34.62 16.45 -0.57
CA GLU A 107 34.40 17.47 0.46
C GLU A 107 33.09 18.24 0.32
N ASN A 108 32.54 18.31 -0.90
CA ASN A 108 31.27 18.97 -1.19
C ASN A 108 30.11 18.00 -1.37
N GLU A 109 30.28 16.71 -1.03
CA GLU A 109 29.28 15.65 -1.17
C GLU A 109 28.68 15.51 -2.59
N ASN A 110 29.44 15.90 -3.61
CA ASN A 110 28.98 15.96 -5.00
C ASN A 110 28.93 14.60 -5.70
N LEU A 111 29.42 13.53 -5.07
CA LEU A 111 29.38 12.17 -5.60
C LEU A 111 28.69 11.25 -4.60
N ILE A 112 27.61 10.63 -5.03
CA ILE A 112 26.88 9.63 -4.25
C ILE A 112 27.02 8.27 -4.96
N LEU A 113 27.42 7.26 -4.21
CA LEU A 113 27.31 5.86 -4.61
C LEU A 113 26.29 5.19 -3.71
N ALA A 114 25.23 4.64 -4.31
CA ALA A 114 24.15 4.02 -3.58
C ALA A 114 23.79 2.65 -4.17
N ILE A 115 23.25 1.80 -3.30
CA ILE A 115 22.56 0.56 -3.65
C ILE A 115 21.17 0.69 -3.09
N GLU A 116 20.17 0.45 -3.94
CA GLU A 116 18.75 0.51 -3.60
C GLU A 116 18.11 -0.82 -3.98
N GLY A 117 17.27 -1.34 -3.10
CA GLY A 117 16.45 -2.52 -3.33
C GLY A 117 14.99 -2.16 -3.06
N ASN A 118 14.15 -2.23 -4.08
CA ASN A 118 12.72 -2.03 -3.98
C ASN A 118 12.03 -3.39 -3.99
N ASP A 119 11.03 -3.55 -3.10
CA ASP A 119 10.28 -4.79 -2.94
C ASP A 119 11.19 -6.03 -2.85
N ILE A 120 12.17 -5.98 -1.93
CA ILE A 120 13.17 -7.05 -1.77
C ILE A 120 12.56 -8.42 -1.45
N LEU A 121 11.30 -8.46 -1.00
CA LEU A 121 10.55 -9.68 -0.76
C LEU A 121 9.79 -10.17 -2.01
N ASN A 122 9.81 -9.37 -3.10
CA ASN A 122 9.11 -9.65 -4.36
C ASN A 122 7.61 -9.99 -4.14
N GLN A 123 6.96 -9.22 -3.27
CA GLN A 123 5.53 -9.37 -2.95
C GLN A 123 4.64 -8.36 -3.67
N ASN A 124 5.22 -7.41 -4.41
CA ASN A 124 4.49 -6.46 -5.24
C ASN A 124 3.91 -7.17 -6.49
N THR A 125 3.11 -8.17 -6.24
CA THR A 125 2.24 -8.67 -7.28
C THR A 125 1.09 -7.68 -7.42
N MET A 126 1.18 -6.73 -8.34
CA MET A 126 0.04 -5.93 -8.75
C MET A 126 -1.01 -6.86 -9.33
N VAL A 127 -1.76 -7.53 -8.47
CA VAL A 127 -2.94 -8.26 -8.86
C VAL A 127 -4.06 -7.25 -8.99
N GLN A 128 -4.23 -6.69 -10.18
CA GLN A 128 -5.46 -5.99 -10.50
C GLN A 128 -6.56 -7.02 -10.70
N ARG A 129 -7.28 -7.32 -9.62
CA ARG A 129 -8.41 -8.25 -9.67
C ARG A 129 -9.68 -7.50 -10.05
N SER A 130 -10.27 -7.83 -11.18
CA SER A 130 -11.61 -7.38 -11.53
C SER A 130 -12.59 -8.56 -11.51
N VAL A 131 -13.68 -8.39 -10.77
CA VAL A 131 -14.76 -9.38 -10.71
C VAL A 131 -15.91 -8.87 -11.57
N GLN A 132 -16.11 -9.45 -12.74
CA GLN A 132 -17.23 -9.14 -13.62
C GLN A 132 -18.11 -10.38 -13.84
N ASN A 133 -19.37 -10.26 -13.44
CA ASN A 133 -20.41 -11.31 -13.59
C ASN A 133 -20.04 -12.65 -12.93
N ASN A 134 -19.54 -13.62 -13.65
CA ASN A 134 -19.08 -14.93 -13.14
C ASN A 134 -17.60 -15.16 -13.48
N MET A 135 -16.86 -14.12 -13.80
CA MET A 135 -15.48 -14.19 -14.22
C MET A 135 -14.61 -13.36 -13.28
N ILE A 136 -13.56 -13.96 -12.77
CA ILE A 136 -12.50 -13.29 -12.02
C ILE A 136 -11.34 -13.14 -13.01
N ILE A 137 -10.92 -11.92 -13.25
CA ILE A 137 -9.76 -11.61 -14.07
C ILE A 137 -8.67 -11.14 -13.12
N ASP A 138 -7.59 -11.89 -13.04
CA ASP A 138 -6.37 -11.52 -12.32
C ASP A 138 -5.34 -11.06 -13.37
N ASP A 139 -5.10 -9.77 -13.45
CA ASP A 139 -3.98 -9.22 -14.21
C ASP A 139 -2.77 -9.13 -13.28
N GLN A 140 -1.77 -9.94 -13.52
CA GLN A 140 -0.48 -9.88 -12.83
C GLN A 140 0.54 -9.15 -13.71
N THR A 141 1.03 -8.02 -13.23
CA THR A 141 2.18 -7.36 -13.83
C THR A 141 3.41 -7.61 -12.93
N THR A 142 4.34 -8.43 -13.40
CA THR A 142 5.64 -8.59 -12.75
C THR A 142 6.55 -7.50 -13.30
N ILE A 143 7.01 -6.60 -12.45
CA ILE A 143 8.06 -5.65 -12.79
C ILE A 143 9.38 -6.38 -12.54
N ILE A 144 10.14 -6.60 -13.61
CA ILE A 144 11.50 -7.18 -13.57
C ILE A 144 12.47 -6.03 -13.53
#